data_71e0b2c35da7a1e1edeeb033dccf1927
#
_entry.id   71e0b2c35da7a1e1edeeb033dccf1927
#
_cell.length_a   1.000
_cell.length_b   1.000
_cell.length_c   1.000
_cell.angle_alpha   90.00
_cell.angle_beta   90.00
_cell.angle_gamma   90.00
#
_symmetry.space_group_name_H-M   'P 1'
#
loop_
_entity.id
_entity.type
_entity.pdbx_description
1 polymer ?
#
loop_
_entity_poly.entity_id
_entity_poly.type
_entity_poly.pdbx_seq_one_letter_code
_entity_poly.pdbx_strand_id
1 'polypeptide(L)'
;MEVKGIRHEAFNCEKYVSGKSVEDVMADYGLTSVVKLGSNENMYGPYDVALNAMGEEVKKLNIYPEKNYIKLKKVVGEKFGVDGDWVSLGHGAGKVLDEVAKTLLEDGDKVLVPQQSYRLYREISKIMGAKVIEVPLNDNYTMELKDFKEKLTDKTKIVWICNPNNPTGSVIDKDTFDDFVEAFPEKCWLVIDEAYADFANPDDLPDVMKYIKAGKQVINIRTFSKYYGLAGGRIGYLVANPEFVNWYDTVSEPFNANRIGLAGAVALMSEEGQAECKKYGDKMIADREMLNEELTKLGCECFPSQANFVFFSTPYDAGEIAEMLLRVGVIVRPCGGWGYNKHLRVSIGTTEQNKIFLEEFKKVLETLSK
;
A
#
# COMPACT_ATOMS: atom_id res chain seq x y z
N MET A 1 -22.34 11.10 -27.85
CA MET A 1 -21.37 10.77 -28.94
C MET A 1 -20.58 9.57 -28.44
N GLU A 2 -20.63 8.46 -29.16
CA GLU A 2 -19.91 7.25 -28.77
C GLU A 2 -18.43 7.39 -29.20
N VAL A 3 -17.49 7.25 -28.27
CA VAL A 3 -16.04 7.28 -28.57
C VAL A 3 -15.64 5.91 -29.12
N LYS A 4 -15.12 5.89 -30.36
CA LYS A 4 -14.65 4.67 -31.03
C LYS A 4 -13.16 4.46 -30.83
N GLY A 5 -12.69 3.20 -30.89
CA GLY A 5 -11.27 2.87 -30.84
C GLY A 5 -10.67 2.78 -29.43
N ILE A 6 -11.48 2.73 -28.40
CA ILE A 6 -11.01 2.40 -27.04
C ILE A 6 -10.64 0.91 -27.03
N ARG A 7 -9.52 0.58 -26.42
CA ARG A 7 -9.09 -0.83 -26.26
C ARG A 7 -10.13 -1.62 -25.44
N HIS A 8 -10.36 -2.86 -25.85
CA HIS A 8 -11.42 -3.69 -25.30
C HIS A 8 -11.28 -3.91 -23.78
N GLU A 9 -10.06 -4.13 -23.31
CA GLU A 9 -9.75 -4.41 -21.89
C GLU A 9 -10.15 -3.27 -20.97
N ALA A 10 -10.14 -2.02 -21.46
CA ALA A 10 -10.54 -0.85 -20.67
C ALA A 10 -12.02 -0.92 -20.22
N PHE A 11 -12.88 -1.61 -20.98
CA PHE A 11 -14.30 -1.80 -20.59
C PHE A 11 -14.47 -2.79 -19.45
N ASN A 12 -13.47 -3.62 -19.16
CA ASN A 12 -13.45 -4.58 -18.05
C ASN A 12 -12.89 -3.97 -16.76
N CYS A 13 -12.36 -2.75 -16.83
CA CYS A 13 -11.79 -2.04 -15.69
C CYS A 13 -12.84 -1.13 -15.04
N GLU A 14 -12.77 -1.04 -13.72
CA GLU A 14 -13.63 -0.13 -12.97
C GLU A 14 -12.85 1.16 -12.62
N LYS A 15 -13.50 2.30 -12.79
CA LYS A 15 -12.92 3.58 -12.38
C LYS A 15 -12.67 3.61 -10.87
N TYR A 16 -11.48 4.04 -10.48
CA TYR A 16 -11.20 4.28 -9.05
C TYR A 16 -12.03 5.49 -8.57
N VAL A 17 -12.79 5.27 -7.49
CA VAL A 17 -13.52 6.34 -6.80
C VAL A 17 -12.72 6.70 -5.56
N SER A 18 -12.05 7.86 -5.60
CA SER A 18 -11.39 8.43 -4.43
C SER A 18 -12.43 8.84 -3.37
N GLY A 19 -12.04 8.81 -2.10
CA GLY A 19 -12.81 9.53 -1.08
C GLY A 19 -12.78 11.05 -1.34
N LYS A 20 -13.66 11.80 -0.69
CA LYS A 20 -13.64 13.28 -0.74
C LYS A 20 -12.30 13.82 -0.24
N SER A 21 -11.84 14.91 -0.84
CA SER A 21 -10.67 15.64 -0.35
C SER A 21 -11.01 16.41 0.92
N VAL A 22 -10.00 16.91 1.62
CA VAL A 22 -10.19 17.79 2.80
C VAL A 22 -10.94 19.06 2.38
N GLU A 23 -10.53 19.62 1.26
CA GLU A 23 -11.09 20.84 0.69
C GLU A 23 -12.57 20.68 0.31
N ASP A 24 -12.94 19.54 -0.31
CA ASP A 24 -14.33 19.22 -0.64
C ASP A 24 -15.20 19.13 0.61
N VAL A 25 -14.70 18.44 1.66
CA VAL A 25 -15.43 18.27 2.92
C VAL A 25 -15.60 19.60 3.64
N MET A 26 -14.55 20.44 3.69
CA MET A 26 -14.63 21.78 4.26
C MET A 26 -15.68 22.63 3.54
N ALA A 27 -15.71 22.59 2.20
CA ALA A 27 -16.65 23.36 1.40
C ALA A 27 -18.10 22.85 1.55
N ASP A 28 -18.31 21.53 1.47
CA ASP A 28 -19.64 20.91 1.50
C ASP A 28 -20.36 21.11 2.84
N TYR A 29 -19.61 21.09 3.95
CA TYR A 29 -20.17 21.14 5.31
C TYR A 29 -19.87 22.43 6.08
N GLY A 30 -19.20 23.41 5.47
CA GLY A 30 -18.87 24.70 6.08
C GLY A 30 -17.89 24.58 7.26
N LEU A 31 -16.98 23.62 7.19
CA LEU A 31 -16.04 23.30 8.27
C LEU A 31 -14.74 24.13 8.11
N THR A 32 -14.09 24.42 9.24
CA THR A 32 -12.79 25.13 9.27
C THR A 32 -11.60 24.19 9.41
N SER A 33 -11.84 22.93 9.78
CA SER A 33 -10.81 21.90 9.92
C SER A 33 -11.39 20.51 9.64
N VAL A 34 -10.55 19.60 9.15
CA VAL A 34 -10.91 18.22 8.83
C VAL A 34 -9.78 17.28 9.24
N VAL A 35 -10.13 16.18 9.89
CA VAL A 35 -9.23 15.09 10.25
C VAL A 35 -9.36 13.97 9.19
N LYS A 36 -8.32 13.75 8.38
CA LYS A 36 -8.32 12.78 7.28
C LYS A 36 -7.61 11.49 7.69
N LEU A 37 -8.37 10.44 7.98
CA LEU A 37 -7.90 9.11 8.38
C LEU A 37 -8.35 8.00 7.42
N GLY A 38 -8.59 8.34 6.15
CA GLY A 38 -9.13 7.40 5.16
C GLY A 38 -8.14 6.84 4.14
N SER A 39 -6.89 7.34 4.08
CA SER A 39 -5.96 7.05 2.98
C SER A 39 -4.61 6.46 3.42
N ASN A 40 -4.46 6.08 4.68
CA ASN A 40 -3.23 5.51 5.24
C ASN A 40 -2.00 6.43 5.02
N GLU A 41 -2.23 7.73 5.12
CA GLU A 41 -1.16 8.73 5.10
C GLU A 41 -0.48 8.76 6.47
N ASN A 42 0.80 9.12 6.51
CA ASN A 42 1.53 9.33 7.75
C ASN A 42 1.50 10.81 8.11
N MET A 43 0.72 11.15 9.12
CA MET A 43 0.45 12.53 9.52
C MET A 43 1.58 13.17 10.36
N TYR A 44 2.61 12.41 10.72
CA TYR A 44 3.85 12.93 11.33
C TYR A 44 4.87 13.40 10.28
N GLY A 45 4.73 12.94 9.02
CA GLY A 45 5.54 13.39 7.90
C GLY A 45 4.97 14.67 7.24
N PRO A 46 5.74 15.27 6.29
CA PRO A 46 7.09 14.88 5.93
C PRO A 46 8.08 15.26 7.04
N TYR A 47 9.10 14.43 7.27
CA TYR A 47 10.09 14.62 8.33
C TYR A 47 11.11 15.72 7.99
N ASP A 48 11.71 16.35 9.01
CA ASP A 48 12.57 17.52 8.84
C ASP A 48 13.79 17.24 7.96
N VAL A 49 14.42 16.08 8.10
CA VAL A 49 15.54 15.69 7.26
C VAL A 49 15.17 15.62 5.77
N ALA A 50 13.96 15.14 5.48
CA ALA A 50 13.45 15.10 4.11
C ALA A 50 13.08 16.48 3.60
N LEU A 51 12.39 17.32 4.41
CA LEU A 51 12.02 18.68 4.06
C LEU A 51 13.21 19.53 3.68
N ASN A 52 14.30 19.46 4.44
CA ASN A 52 15.53 20.19 4.17
C ASN A 52 16.15 19.78 2.81
N ALA A 53 16.26 18.47 2.55
CA ALA A 53 16.80 17.97 1.28
C ALA A 53 15.90 18.32 0.09
N MET A 54 14.59 18.20 0.25
CA MET A 54 13.59 18.55 -0.79
C MET A 54 13.63 20.04 -1.11
N GLY A 55 13.75 20.91 -0.10
CA GLY A 55 13.82 22.37 -0.26
C GLY A 55 14.98 22.82 -1.15
N GLU A 56 16.13 22.17 -1.05
CA GLU A 56 17.27 22.47 -1.93
C GLU A 56 17.04 22.03 -3.39
N GLU A 57 16.27 20.98 -3.61
CA GLU A 57 15.97 20.49 -4.96
C GLU A 57 14.86 21.26 -5.67
N VAL A 58 13.99 21.98 -4.96
CA VAL A 58 12.98 22.89 -5.57
C VAL A 58 13.63 23.90 -6.51
N LYS A 59 14.81 24.42 -6.18
CA LYS A 59 15.57 25.40 -6.98
C LYS A 59 16.05 24.86 -8.33
N LYS A 60 15.95 23.55 -8.57
CA LYS A 60 16.46 22.83 -9.75
C LYS A 60 15.35 22.14 -10.55
N LEU A 61 14.08 22.52 -10.35
CA LEU A 61 12.93 21.88 -11.01
C LEU A 61 12.92 21.98 -12.54
N ASN A 62 13.68 22.90 -13.12
CA ASN A 62 13.87 23.04 -14.55
C ASN A 62 14.83 22.00 -15.15
N ILE A 63 15.42 21.12 -14.35
CA ILE A 63 16.39 20.12 -14.76
C ILE A 63 15.85 18.73 -14.41
N TYR A 64 15.94 17.76 -15.33
CA TYR A 64 15.59 16.36 -15.06
C TYR A 64 16.36 15.79 -13.87
N PRO A 65 15.82 14.82 -13.13
CA PRO A 65 16.53 14.16 -12.04
C PRO A 65 17.75 13.40 -12.55
N GLU A 66 18.57 12.91 -11.60
CA GLU A 66 19.73 12.06 -11.89
C GLU A 66 19.31 10.86 -12.74
N LYS A 67 20.04 10.61 -13.82
CA LYS A 67 19.85 9.42 -14.66
C LYS A 67 20.10 8.15 -13.83
N ASN A 68 19.23 7.17 -13.98
CA ASN A 68 19.28 5.85 -13.33
C ASN A 68 19.19 5.88 -11.79
N TYR A 69 18.94 7.03 -11.16
CA TYR A 69 18.66 7.14 -9.71
C TYR A 69 19.72 6.46 -8.82
N ILE A 70 20.99 6.55 -9.18
CA ILE A 70 22.12 5.79 -8.60
C ILE A 70 22.17 5.94 -7.07
N LYS A 71 21.96 7.18 -6.57
CA LYS A 71 22.04 7.44 -5.12
C LYS A 71 20.96 6.67 -4.34
N LEU A 72 19.69 6.74 -4.78
CA LEU A 72 18.60 6.07 -4.09
C LEU A 72 18.68 4.55 -4.26
N LYS A 73 18.99 4.06 -5.47
CA LYS A 73 19.19 2.62 -5.73
C LYS A 73 20.28 2.04 -4.82
N LYS A 74 21.38 2.76 -4.63
CA LYS A 74 22.49 2.34 -3.76
C LYS A 74 22.04 2.19 -2.29
N VAL A 75 21.46 3.25 -1.69
CA VAL A 75 21.08 3.21 -0.27
C VAL A 75 19.94 2.25 0.01
N VAL A 76 19.02 2.04 -0.95
CA VAL A 76 18.00 1.00 -0.86
C VAL A 76 18.63 -0.39 -0.96
N GLY A 77 19.56 -0.61 -1.91
CA GLY A 77 20.27 -1.87 -2.03
C GLY A 77 21.02 -2.23 -0.73
N GLU A 78 21.72 -1.27 -0.14
CA GLU A 78 22.40 -1.43 1.15
C GLU A 78 21.46 -1.90 2.27
N LYS A 79 20.23 -1.35 2.35
CA LYS A 79 19.19 -1.79 3.31
C LYS A 79 18.85 -3.28 3.16
N PHE A 80 18.85 -3.82 1.95
CA PHE A 80 18.52 -5.22 1.66
C PHE A 80 19.75 -6.14 1.49
N GLY A 81 20.95 -5.58 1.65
CA GLY A 81 22.21 -6.31 1.48
C GLY A 81 22.42 -6.82 0.06
N VAL A 82 22.11 -5.96 -0.93
CA VAL A 82 22.31 -6.17 -2.38
C VAL A 82 22.84 -4.91 -3.04
N ASP A 83 23.34 -5.03 -4.27
CA ASP A 83 23.80 -3.89 -5.07
C ASP A 83 22.62 -3.08 -5.65
N GLY A 84 22.90 -1.86 -6.08
CA GLY A 84 21.87 -0.95 -6.60
C GLY A 84 21.21 -1.42 -7.92
N ASP A 85 21.79 -2.35 -8.65
CA ASP A 85 21.24 -2.97 -9.86
C ASP A 85 20.11 -3.98 -9.56
N TRP A 86 19.95 -4.39 -8.29
CA TRP A 86 18.78 -5.16 -7.81
C TRP A 86 17.55 -4.29 -7.55
N VAL A 87 17.70 -2.97 -7.65
CA VAL A 87 16.65 -2.00 -7.30
C VAL A 87 16.18 -1.22 -8.52
N SER A 88 14.87 -1.06 -8.68
CA SER A 88 14.32 -0.04 -9.57
C SER A 88 13.21 0.77 -8.93
N LEU A 89 12.88 1.91 -9.54
CA LEU A 89 11.98 2.92 -8.99
C LEU A 89 10.77 3.14 -9.89
N GLY A 90 9.74 3.78 -9.31
CA GLY A 90 8.59 4.28 -10.06
C GLY A 90 7.90 5.42 -9.31
N HIS A 91 6.95 6.06 -9.97
CA HIS A 91 6.12 7.15 -9.43
C HIS A 91 5.13 6.62 -8.35
N GLY A 92 5.67 6.23 -7.18
CA GLY A 92 4.97 5.48 -6.13
C GLY A 92 4.83 3.99 -6.47
N ALA A 93 4.54 3.18 -5.45
CA ALA A 93 4.37 1.73 -5.64
C ALA A 93 3.31 1.37 -6.69
N GLY A 94 2.23 2.16 -6.81
CA GLY A 94 1.21 1.91 -7.82
C GLY A 94 1.73 1.93 -9.26
N LYS A 95 2.69 2.81 -9.59
CA LYS A 95 3.33 2.82 -10.90
C LYS A 95 4.32 1.67 -11.05
N VAL A 96 5.02 1.30 -9.97
CA VAL A 96 5.87 0.11 -9.97
C VAL A 96 5.07 -1.15 -10.28
N LEU A 97 3.91 -1.33 -9.65
CA LEU A 97 2.99 -2.44 -9.93
C LEU A 97 2.52 -2.47 -11.39
N ASP A 98 2.14 -1.30 -11.95
CA ASP A 98 1.70 -1.16 -13.33
C ASP A 98 2.81 -1.57 -14.33
N GLU A 99 4.04 -1.15 -14.09
CA GLU A 99 5.18 -1.48 -14.93
C GLU A 99 5.63 -2.94 -14.79
N VAL A 100 5.52 -3.54 -13.60
CA VAL A 100 5.71 -4.98 -13.42
C VAL A 100 4.68 -5.76 -14.24
N ALA A 101 3.41 -5.36 -14.20
CA ALA A 101 2.37 -5.99 -15.01
C ALA A 101 2.67 -5.88 -16.51
N LYS A 102 3.11 -4.72 -16.99
CA LYS A 102 3.52 -4.50 -18.40
C LYS A 102 4.74 -5.31 -18.80
N THR A 103 5.66 -5.54 -17.88
CA THR A 103 6.88 -6.33 -18.15
C THR A 103 6.58 -7.82 -18.27
N LEU A 104 5.60 -8.33 -17.53
CA LEU A 104 5.36 -9.76 -17.38
C LEU A 104 4.14 -10.29 -18.12
N LEU A 105 3.05 -9.50 -18.22
CA LEU A 105 1.76 -10.01 -18.67
C LEU A 105 1.55 -9.86 -20.18
N GLU A 106 1.03 -10.93 -20.76
CA GLU A 106 0.50 -10.99 -22.13
C GLU A 106 -1.00 -11.31 -22.09
N ASP A 107 -1.70 -11.06 -23.21
CA ASP A 107 -3.12 -11.40 -23.35
C ASP A 107 -3.38 -12.90 -23.11
N GLY A 108 -4.36 -13.19 -22.25
CA GLY A 108 -4.74 -14.56 -21.90
C GLY A 108 -3.95 -15.21 -20.76
N ASP A 109 -2.91 -14.55 -20.23
CA ASP A 109 -2.24 -15.00 -19.02
C ASP A 109 -3.21 -15.08 -17.84
N LYS A 110 -2.92 -15.91 -16.84
CA LYS A 110 -3.68 -15.97 -15.58
C LYS A 110 -2.91 -15.28 -14.46
N VAL A 111 -3.63 -14.56 -13.62
CA VAL A 111 -3.09 -13.99 -12.39
C VAL A 111 -3.95 -14.37 -11.21
N LEU A 112 -3.32 -14.61 -10.06
CA LEU A 112 -4.01 -14.78 -8.79
C LEU A 112 -3.89 -13.48 -7.99
N VAL A 113 -5.02 -13.01 -7.46
CA VAL A 113 -5.09 -11.82 -6.60
C VAL A 113 -5.89 -12.12 -5.34
N PRO A 114 -5.53 -11.59 -4.17
CA PRO A 114 -6.42 -11.68 -3.02
C PRO A 114 -7.67 -10.83 -3.29
N GLN A 115 -8.85 -11.40 -3.08
CA GLN A 115 -10.13 -10.77 -3.40
C GLN A 115 -10.33 -9.46 -2.61
N GLN A 116 -10.10 -9.53 -1.31
CA GLN A 116 -10.23 -8.38 -0.42
C GLN A 116 -8.86 -7.77 -0.14
N SER A 117 -8.28 -7.15 -1.17
CA SER A 117 -6.97 -6.51 -1.10
C SER A 117 -6.93 -5.21 -1.91
N TYR A 118 -5.74 -4.72 -2.17
CA TYR A 118 -5.54 -3.49 -2.94
C TYR A 118 -5.99 -3.69 -4.39
N ARG A 119 -7.03 -2.99 -4.75
CA ARG A 119 -7.75 -3.15 -6.02
C ARG A 119 -6.87 -3.03 -7.27
N LEU A 120 -5.77 -2.28 -7.18
CA LEU A 120 -4.92 -2.01 -8.35
C LEU A 120 -4.38 -3.30 -8.98
N TYR A 121 -4.06 -4.35 -8.22
CA TYR A 121 -3.57 -5.62 -8.77
C TYR A 121 -4.53 -6.19 -9.81
N ARG A 122 -5.83 -6.18 -9.50
CA ARG A 122 -6.88 -6.64 -10.39
C ARG A 122 -6.99 -5.77 -11.64
N GLU A 123 -7.01 -4.45 -11.48
CA GLU A 123 -7.26 -3.53 -12.59
C GLU A 123 -6.09 -3.48 -13.57
N ILE A 124 -4.83 -3.45 -13.09
CA ILE A 124 -3.65 -3.48 -13.97
C ILE A 124 -3.54 -4.82 -14.71
N SER A 125 -3.94 -5.94 -14.07
CA SER A 125 -3.94 -7.24 -14.73
C SER A 125 -5.01 -7.32 -15.82
N LYS A 126 -6.22 -6.81 -15.56
CA LYS A 126 -7.30 -6.75 -16.56
C LYS A 126 -6.93 -5.91 -17.78
N ILE A 127 -6.31 -4.73 -17.57
CA ILE A 127 -5.92 -3.85 -18.69
C ILE A 127 -4.84 -4.47 -19.57
N MET A 128 -4.06 -5.42 -19.03
CA MET A 128 -3.09 -6.20 -19.79
C MET A 128 -3.71 -7.42 -20.51
N GLY A 129 -5.02 -7.64 -20.39
CA GLY A 129 -5.71 -8.78 -21.01
C GLY A 129 -5.63 -10.08 -20.18
N ALA A 130 -5.08 -10.03 -18.98
CA ALA A 130 -4.94 -11.22 -18.15
C ALA A 130 -6.27 -11.64 -17.51
N LYS A 131 -6.45 -12.96 -17.37
CA LYS A 131 -7.56 -13.56 -16.64
C LYS A 131 -7.28 -13.51 -15.13
N VAL A 132 -8.01 -12.67 -14.43
CA VAL A 132 -7.91 -12.52 -12.98
C VAL A 132 -8.68 -13.63 -12.26
N ILE A 133 -8.01 -14.34 -11.37
CA ILE A 133 -8.57 -15.32 -10.44
C ILE A 133 -8.47 -14.74 -9.04
N GLU A 134 -9.60 -14.44 -8.44
CA GLU A 134 -9.66 -13.93 -7.07
C GLU A 134 -9.62 -15.08 -6.06
N VAL A 135 -8.81 -14.90 -5.02
CA VAL A 135 -8.69 -15.83 -3.88
C VAL A 135 -9.25 -15.11 -2.65
N PRO A 136 -10.36 -15.58 -2.05
CA PRO A 136 -10.94 -14.92 -0.89
C PRO A 136 -10.03 -15.01 0.32
N LEU A 137 -10.15 -14.06 1.24
CA LEU A 137 -9.59 -14.18 2.58
C LEU A 137 -10.43 -15.16 3.40
N ASN A 138 -9.84 -15.73 4.44
CA ASN A 138 -10.56 -16.56 5.41
C ASN A 138 -11.47 -15.73 6.33
N ASP A 139 -12.21 -16.39 7.23
CA ASP A 139 -13.14 -15.74 8.16
C ASP A 139 -12.43 -14.82 9.19
N ASN A 140 -11.11 -14.95 9.35
CA ASN A 140 -10.27 -14.08 10.18
C ASN A 140 -9.63 -12.93 9.39
N TYR A 141 -10.07 -12.70 8.14
CA TYR A 141 -9.58 -11.66 7.24
C TYR A 141 -8.09 -11.78 6.89
N THR A 142 -7.55 -13.00 6.90
CA THR A 142 -6.17 -13.31 6.52
C THR A 142 -6.09 -14.06 5.20
N MET A 143 -4.96 -13.94 4.50
CA MET A 143 -4.66 -14.71 3.30
C MET A 143 -4.13 -16.08 3.69
N GLU A 144 -4.77 -17.14 3.20
CA GLU A 144 -4.30 -18.51 3.33
C GLU A 144 -3.49 -18.89 2.09
N LEU A 145 -2.18 -19.06 2.21
CA LEU A 145 -1.31 -19.36 1.08
C LEU A 145 -1.64 -20.70 0.40
N LYS A 146 -2.22 -21.64 1.14
CA LYS A 146 -2.73 -22.92 0.60
C LYS A 146 -3.81 -22.71 -0.46
N ASP A 147 -4.70 -21.72 -0.27
CA ASP A 147 -5.81 -21.45 -1.20
C ASP A 147 -5.29 -20.87 -2.53
N PHE A 148 -4.20 -20.10 -2.47
CA PHE A 148 -3.48 -19.67 -3.68
C PHE A 148 -2.79 -20.85 -4.36
N LYS A 149 -2.09 -21.70 -3.57
CA LYS A 149 -1.39 -22.89 -4.07
C LYS A 149 -2.32 -23.83 -4.85
N GLU A 150 -3.53 -24.08 -4.35
CA GLU A 150 -4.55 -24.90 -5.01
C GLU A 150 -5.04 -24.34 -6.35
N LYS A 151 -4.93 -23.01 -6.56
CA LYS A 151 -5.37 -22.33 -7.79
C LYS A 151 -4.23 -22.13 -8.79
N LEU A 152 -2.98 -22.47 -8.45
CA LEU A 152 -1.85 -22.42 -9.35
C LEU A 152 -2.06 -23.36 -10.56
N THR A 153 -1.67 -22.91 -11.72
CA THR A 153 -1.66 -23.71 -12.96
C THR A 153 -0.46 -23.31 -13.81
N ASP A 154 -0.07 -24.12 -14.77
CA ASP A 154 1.02 -23.81 -15.74
C ASP A 154 0.80 -22.51 -16.52
N LYS A 155 -0.43 -21.98 -16.51
CA LYS A 155 -0.79 -20.68 -17.12
C LYS A 155 -0.78 -19.52 -16.14
N THR A 156 -0.51 -19.78 -14.84
CA THR A 156 -0.41 -18.71 -13.84
C THR A 156 0.88 -17.97 -14.05
N LYS A 157 0.79 -16.68 -14.35
CA LYS A 157 1.93 -15.82 -14.67
C LYS A 157 2.36 -14.95 -13.49
N ILE A 158 1.39 -14.41 -12.74
CA ILE A 158 1.67 -13.60 -11.55
C ILE A 158 0.74 -14.05 -10.41
N VAL A 159 1.31 -14.12 -9.22
CA VAL A 159 0.59 -14.13 -7.94
C VAL A 159 0.90 -12.82 -7.24
N TRP A 160 -0.14 -12.01 -7.03
CA TRP A 160 -0.05 -10.75 -6.27
C TRP A 160 -0.35 -11.03 -4.81
N ILE A 161 0.51 -10.59 -3.90
CA ILE A 161 0.32 -10.66 -2.45
C ILE A 161 0.57 -9.27 -1.85
N CYS A 162 -0.32 -8.82 -0.96
CA CYS A 162 -0.15 -7.60 -0.17
C CYS A 162 0.14 -8.00 1.28
N ASN A 163 1.32 -7.68 1.81
CA ASN A 163 1.74 -8.12 3.13
C ASN A 163 2.53 -7.06 3.90
N PRO A 164 1.96 -6.42 4.92
CA PRO A 164 0.58 -6.55 5.45
C PRO A 164 -0.51 -6.17 4.47
N ASN A 165 -1.66 -6.86 4.53
CA ASN A 165 -2.77 -6.66 3.60
C ASN A 165 -3.51 -5.32 3.82
N ASN A 166 -4.03 -4.74 2.79
CA ASN A 166 -4.95 -3.60 2.82
C ASN A 166 -6.29 -4.02 2.18
N PRO A 167 -7.42 -4.05 2.93
CA PRO A 167 -7.71 -3.19 4.08
C PRO A 167 -7.54 -3.82 5.47
N THR A 168 -7.18 -5.09 5.61
CA THR A 168 -7.29 -5.82 6.87
C THR A 168 -6.12 -5.62 7.84
N GLY A 169 -4.93 -5.27 7.33
CA GLY A 169 -3.71 -5.15 8.13
C GLY A 169 -3.07 -6.48 8.52
N SER A 170 -3.69 -7.59 8.16
CA SER A 170 -3.20 -8.93 8.47
C SER A 170 -1.91 -9.26 7.71
N VAL A 171 -1.08 -10.12 8.29
CA VAL A 171 0.11 -10.68 7.65
C VAL A 171 -0.14 -12.14 7.26
N ILE A 172 0.57 -12.59 6.23
CA ILE A 172 0.57 -14.01 5.84
C ILE A 172 1.37 -14.83 6.84
N ASP A 173 1.02 -16.10 6.98
CA ASP A 173 1.77 -17.03 7.81
C ASP A 173 3.14 -17.35 7.18
N LYS A 174 4.21 -16.87 7.82
CA LYS A 174 5.58 -17.07 7.35
C LYS A 174 6.01 -18.54 7.33
N ASP A 175 5.45 -19.40 8.19
CA ASP A 175 5.85 -20.79 8.30
C ASP A 175 5.37 -21.61 7.09
N THR A 176 4.34 -21.13 6.38
CA THR A 176 3.82 -21.74 5.14
C THR A 176 4.42 -21.13 3.87
N PHE A 177 5.22 -20.08 3.99
CA PHE A 177 5.71 -19.31 2.85
C PHE A 177 6.73 -20.08 2.00
N ASP A 178 7.60 -20.85 2.61
CA ASP A 178 8.61 -21.66 1.91
C ASP A 178 7.92 -22.67 0.97
N ASP A 179 6.98 -23.45 1.52
CA ASP A 179 6.19 -24.42 0.74
C ASP A 179 5.37 -23.78 -0.38
N PHE A 180 4.94 -22.54 -0.16
CA PHE A 180 4.19 -21.79 -1.15
C PHE A 180 5.06 -21.38 -2.34
N VAL A 181 6.24 -20.80 -2.08
CA VAL A 181 7.17 -20.37 -3.15
C VAL A 181 7.71 -21.56 -3.95
N GLU A 182 7.99 -22.69 -3.28
CA GLU A 182 8.48 -23.90 -3.97
C GLU A 182 7.42 -24.56 -4.88
N ALA A 183 6.13 -24.26 -4.67
CA ALA A 183 5.05 -24.79 -5.50
C ALA A 183 4.85 -24.04 -6.83
N PHE A 184 5.59 -22.94 -7.07
CA PHE A 184 5.35 -22.10 -8.23
C PHE A 184 5.80 -22.77 -9.53
N PRO A 185 4.96 -22.70 -10.58
CA PRO A 185 5.38 -23.06 -11.94
C PRO A 185 6.59 -22.24 -12.38
N GLU A 186 7.43 -22.81 -13.25
CA GLU A 186 8.69 -22.18 -13.72
C GLU A 186 8.54 -20.75 -14.25
N LYS A 187 7.39 -20.42 -14.86
CA LYS A 187 7.13 -19.09 -15.42
C LYS A 187 6.29 -18.18 -14.53
N CYS A 188 5.96 -18.62 -13.32
CA CYS A 188 5.13 -17.87 -12.39
C CYS A 188 5.99 -16.94 -11.52
N TRP A 189 5.56 -15.69 -11.40
CA TRP A 189 6.18 -14.69 -10.56
C TRP A 189 5.36 -14.44 -9.29
N LEU A 190 6.02 -14.41 -8.15
CA LEU A 190 5.46 -13.85 -6.92
C LEU A 190 5.79 -12.37 -6.86
N VAL A 191 4.76 -11.53 -6.82
CA VAL A 191 4.92 -10.09 -6.55
C VAL A 191 4.33 -9.80 -5.19
N ILE A 192 5.20 -9.48 -4.24
CA ILE A 192 4.81 -9.18 -2.87
C ILE A 192 4.92 -7.67 -2.62
N ASP A 193 3.77 -7.05 -2.38
CA ASP A 193 3.66 -5.63 -2.04
C ASP A 193 3.75 -5.46 -0.52
N GLU A 194 4.86 -4.94 -0.08
CA GLU A 194 5.21 -4.70 1.31
C GLU A 194 5.14 -3.19 1.66
N ALA A 195 4.17 -2.47 1.12
CA ALA A 195 4.00 -1.04 1.37
C ALA A 195 3.85 -0.68 2.86
N TYR A 196 3.43 -1.62 3.70
CA TYR A 196 3.21 -1.45 5.14
C TYR A 196 4.20 -2.20 6.02
N ALA A 197 5.14 -2.96 5.45
CA ALA A 197 6.01 -3.88 6.19
C ALA A 197 6.94 -3.18 7.22
N ASP A 198 7.27 -1.90 6.99
CA ASP A 198 8.08 -1.14 7.97
C ASP A 198 7.31 -0.83 9.29
N PHE A 199 5.98 -1.06 9.36
CA PHE A 199 5.17 -0.99 10.59
C PHE A 199 4.98 -2.35 11.27
N ALA A 200 5.31 -3.43 10.58
CA ALA A 200 5.13 -4.78 11.08
C ALA A 200 6.31 -5.21 11.97
N ASN A 201 6.03 -6.18 12.85
CA ASN A 201 7.10 -6.88 13.52
C ASN A 201 7.88 -7.72 12.49
N PRO A 202 9.20 -7.48 12.30
CA PRO A 202 9.99 -8.22 11.32
C PRO A 202 9.96 -9.74 11.51
N ASP A 203 9.80 -10.19 12.76
CA ASP A 203 9.77 -11.61 13.09
C ASP A 203 8.49 -12.33 12.61
N ASP A 204 7.45 -11.57 12.26
CA ASP A 204 6.18 -12.10 11.73
C ASP A 204 6.15 -12.10 10.19
N LEU A 205 7.13 -11.50 9.53
CA LEU A 205 7.20 -11.43 8.08
C LEU A 205 8.10 -12.54 7.50
N PRO A 206 7.76 -13.08 6.31
CA PRO A 206 8.66 -13.99 5.61
C PRO A 206 9.91 -13.26 5.10
N ASP A 207 11.05 -13.93 5.07
CA ASP A 207 12.27 -13.42 4.42
C ASP A 207 12.16 -13.54 2.90
N VAL A 208 11.56 -12.54 2.28
CA VAL A 208 11.38 -12.46 0.81
C VAL A 208 12.74 -12.37 0.10
N MET A 209 13.73 -11.71 0.73
CA MET A 209 15.05 -11.54 0.13
C MET A 209 15.84 -12.84 -0.03
N LYS A 210 15.59 -13.84 0.80
CA LYS A 210 16.12 -15.21 0.66
C LYS A 210 15.85 -15.76 -0.75
N TYR A 211 14.63 -15.59 -1.24
CA TYR A 211 14.21 -16.12 -2.55
C TYR A 211 14.73 -15.28 -3.72
N ILE A 212 14.70 -13.96 -3.58
CA ILE A 212 15.24 -13.04 -4.61
C ILE A 212 16.73 -13.32 -4.82
N LYS A 213 17.52 -13.42 -3.73
CA LYS A 213 18.96 -13.75 -3.77
C LYS A 213 19.25 -15.16 -4.30
N ALA A 214 18.31 -16.11 -4.09
CA ALA A 214 18.41 -17.46 -4.65
C ALA A 214 18.01 -17.56 -6.14
N GLY A 215 17.69 -16.41 -6.78
CA GLY A 215 17.32 -16.36 -8.20
C GLY A 215 15.90 -16.86 -8.50
N LYS A 216 15.04 -17.00 -7.50
CA LYS A 216 13.62 -17.31 -7.71
C LYS A 216 12.90 -16.12 -8.34
N GLN A 217 11.80 -16.37 -9.04
CA GLN A 217 10.98 -15.33 -9.68
C GLN A 217 10.11 -14.61 -8.64
N VAL A 218 10.75 -13.82 -7.80
CA VAL A 218 10.13 -13.06 -6.71
C VAL A 218 10.50 -11.59 -6.85
N ILE A 219 9.51 -10.71 -6.70
CA ILE A 219 9.64 -9.26 -6.71
C ILE A 219 9.09 -8.72 -5.41
N ASN A 220 9.90 -7.96 -4.68
CA ASN A 220 9.47 -7.22 -3.50
C ASN A 220 9.19 -5.77 -3.89
N ILE A 221 8.02 -5.24 -3.54
CA ILE A 221 7.64 -3.84 -3.81
C ILE A 221 7.45 -3.10 -2.50
N ARG A 222 8.01 -1.89 -2.42
CA ARG A 222 7.94 -1.00 -1.27
C ARG A 222 7.70 0.45 -1.68
N THR A 223 7.45 1.32 -0.69
CA THR A 223 7.12 2.73 -0.95
C THR A 223 7.63 3.66 0.14
N PHE A 224 7.95 4.90 -0.25
CA PHE A 224 8.19 5.99 0.68
C PHE A 224 6.89 6.70 1.13
N SER A 225 5.73 6.28 0.64
CA SER A 225 4.44 6.94 0.90
C SER A 225 3.89 6.74 2.32
N LYS A 226 4.29 5.66 3.02
CA LYS A 226 3.65 5.23 4.29
C LYS A 226 4.56 5.51 5.49
N TYR A 227 5.43 4.58 5.84
CA TYR A 227 6.34 4.72 6.98
C TYR A 227 7.22 5.98 6.89
N TYR A 228 7.70 6.28 5.72
CA TYR A 228 8.57 7.42 5.43
C TYR A 228 7.86 8.76 5.26
N GLY A 229 6.54 8.82 5.31
CA GLY A 229 5.77 10.07 5.30
C GLY A 229 5.81 10.88 4.00
N LEU A 230 6.21 10.29 2.87
CA LEU A 230 6.32 10.97 1.57
C LEU A 230 5.23 10.58 0.56
N ALA A 231 3.97 10.49 0.99
CA ALA A 231 2.88 10.12 0.08
C ALA A 231 2.78 11.05 -1.13
N GLY A 232 2.92 12.36 -0.94
CA GLY A 232 2.95 13.38 -2.00
C GLY A 232 4.25 13.38 -2.82
N GLY A 233 5.35 12.82 -2.29
CA GLY A 233 6.64 12.70 -2.97
C GLY A 233 6.65 11.67 -4.10
N ARG A 234 5.68 10.74 -4.13
CA ARG A 234 5.47 9.76 -5.19
C ARG A 234 6.73 8.92 -5.51
N ILE A 235 7.35 8.33 -4.51
CA ILE A 235 8.49 7.42 -4.68
C ILE A 235 8.09 6.02 -4.21
N GLY A 236 8.18 5.05 -5.11
CA GLY A 236 8.10 3.62 -4.85
C GLY A 236 9.27 2.90 -5.47
N TYR A 237 9.55 1.69 -5.03
CA TYR A 237 10.63 0.90 -5.55
C TYR A 237 10.31 -0.60 -5.53
N LEU A 238 11.02 -1.33 -6.34
CA LEU A 238 11.09 -2.78 -6.27
C LEU A 238 12.51 -3.25 -5.98
N VAL A 239 12.60 -4.44 -5.41
CA VAL A 239 13.85 -5.22 -5.31
C VAL A 239 13.59 -6.57 -5.97
N ALA A 240 14.43 -6.93 -6.94
CA ALA A 240 14.32 -8.17 -7.70
C ALA A 240 15.69 -8.59 -8.26
N ASN A 241 15.75 -9.74 -8.93
CA ASN A 241 16.94 -10.15 -9.67
C ASN A 241 17.35 -9.08 -10.70
N PRO A 242 18.65 -8.75 -10.86
CA PRO A 242 19.13 -7.71 -11.79
C PRO A 242 18.70 -7.92 -13.25
N GLU A 243 18.56 -9.15 -13.70
CA GLU A 243 18.06 -9.42 -15.06
C GLU A 243 16.61 -8.94 -15.22
N PHE A 244 15.75 -9.19 -14.22
CA PHE A 244 14.39 -8.64 -14.21
C PHE A 244 14.39 -7.12 -14.14
N VAL A 245 15.21 -6.53 -13.27
CA VAL A 245 15.35 -5.07 -13.13
C VAL A 245 15.69 -4.41 -14.45
N ASN A 246 16.61 -5.02 -15.23
CA ASN A 246 16.96 -4.51 -16.56
C ASN A 246 15.76 -4.49 -17.53
N TRP A 247 14.93 -5.54 -17.53
CA TRP A 247 13.71 -5.57 -18.36
C TRP A 247 12.65 -4.60 -17.86
N TYR A 248 12.48 -4.48 -16.54
CA TYR A 248 11.62 -3.47 -15.94
C TYR A 248 12.04 -2.05 -16.34
N ASP A 249 13.34 -1.71 -16.22
CA ASP A 249 13.86 -0.40 -16.61
C ASP A 249 13.69 -0.13 -18.13
N THR A 250 13.68 -1.19 -18.96
CA THR A 250 13.43 -1.08 -20.40
C THR A 250 11.98 -0.69 -20.73
N VAL A 251 11.02 -1.19 -19.95
CA VAL A 251 9.57 -0.93 -20.12
C VAL A 251 9.14 0.37 -19.44
N SER A 252 9.87 0.78 -18.41
CA SER A 252 9.54 1.93 -17.58
C SER A 252 9.68 3.26 -18.32
N GLU A 253 8.83 4.21 -17.95
CA GLU A 253 8.93 5.58 -18.44
C GLU A 253 10.26 6.23 -18.02
N PRO A 254 11.01 6.86 -18.94
CA PRO A 254 12.20 7.61 -18.58
C PRO A 254 11.89 8.72 -17.58
N PHE A 255 12.75 8.91 -16.58
CA PHE A 255 12.59 9.92 -15.51
C PHE A 255 11.29 9.80 -14.71
N ASN A 256 10.81 8.59 -14.49
CA ASN A 256 9.57 8.25 -13.80
C ASN A 256 9.53 8.60 -12.29
N ALA A 257 10.63 9.03 -11.69
CA ALA A 257 10.70 9.53 -10.32
C ALA A 257 11.11 11.02 -10.31
N ASN A 258 10.36 11.84 -9.56
CA ASN A 258 10.60 13.26 -9.52
C ASN A 258 11.78 13.64 -8.61
N ARG A 259 12.48 14.71 -8.98
CA ARG A 259 13.68 15.23 -8.31
C ARG A 259 13.49 15.48 -6.81
N ILE A 260 12.38 16.12 -6.44
CA ILE A 260 12.11 16.49 -5.04
C ILE A 260 11.89 15.23 -4.19
N GLY A 261 11.02 14.33 -4.65
CA GLY A 261 10.75 13.06 -3.97
C GLY A 261 12.01 12.20 -3.80
N LEU A 262 12.87 12.17 -4.83
CA LEU A 262 14.16 11.46 -4.77
C LEU A 262 15.08 12.02 -3.68
N ALA A 263 15.19 13.34 -3.57
CA ALA A 263 16.03 13.96 -2.54
C ALA A 263 15.54 13.65 -1.14
N GLY A 264 14.21 13.75 -0.91
CA GLY A 264 13.60 13.37 0.36
C GLY A 264 13.82 11.89 0.68
N ALA A 265 13.62 11.00 -0.30
CA ALA A 265 13.81 9.57 -0.12
C ALA A 265 15.27 9.21 0.23
N VAL A 266 16.26 9.80 -0.46
CA VAL A 266 17.69 9.61 -0.13
C VAL A 266 18.00 10.10 1.28
N ALA A 267 17.50 11.27 1.67
CA ALA A 267 17.73 11.82 3.00
C ALA A 267 17.12 10.93 4.11
N LEU A 268 15.94 10.36 3.89
CA LEU A 268 15.29 9.43 4.83
C LEU A 268 16.02 8.09 4.98
N MET A 269 16.85 7.71 4.01
CA MET A 269 17.69 6.51 4.10
C MET A 269 19.00 6.74 4.86
N SER A 270 19.35 7.98 5.24
CA SER A 270 20.46 8.28 6.12
C SER A 270 20.20 7.80 7.55
N GLU A 271 21.25 7.71 8.37
CA GLU A 271 21.16 7.35 9.79
C GLU A 271 20.18 8.30 10.53
N GLU A 272 20.30 9.61 10.34
CA GLU A 272 19.41 10.62 10.90
C GLU A 272 17.96 10.41 10.43
N GLY A 273 17.74 10.20 9.13
CA GLY A 273 16.41 9.94 8.56
C GLY A 273 15.77 8.67 9.08
N GLN A 274 16.55 7.58 9.23
CA GLN A 274 16.05 6.32 9.79
C GLN A 274 15.70 6.47 11.27
N ALA A 275 16.48 7.24 12.04
CA ALA A 275 16.17 7.53 13.44
C ALA A 275 14.86 8.33 13.58
N GLU A 276 14.64 9.32 12.72
CA GLU A 276 13.41 10.10 12.70
C GLU A 276 12.20 9.24 12.30
N CYS A 277 12.33 8.43 11.24
CA CYS A 277 11.31 7.48 10.81
C CYS A 277 10.94 6.50 11.93
N LYS A 278 11.94 5.94 12.62
CA LYS A 278 11.73 5.00 13.73
C LYS A 278 10.97 5.65 14.87
N LYS A 279 11.35 6.85 15.29
CA LYS A 279 10.70 7.61 16.37
C LYS A 279 9.19 7.75 16.14
N TYR A 280 8.80 8.13 14.93
CA TYR A 280 7.38 8.32 14.60
C TYR A 280 6.69 7.02 14.23
N GLY A 281 7.40 6.06 13.65
CA GLY A 281 6.91 4.71 13.42
C GLY A 281 6.51 4.00 14.70
N ASP A 282 7.39 4.01 15.72
CA ASP A 282 7.12 3.46 17.06
C ASP A 282 5.90 4.13 17.70
N LYS A 283 5.77 5.46 17.53
CA LYS A 283 4.62 6.21 18.03
C LYS A 283 3.31 5.81 17.33
N MET A 284 3.33 5.64 16.01
CA MET A 284 2.15 5.20 15.26
C MET A 284 1.75 3.76 15.64
N ILE A 285 2.72 2.89 15.92
CA ILE A 285 2.44 1.53 16.42
C ILE A 285 1.76 1.60 17.79
N ALA A 286 2.26 2.41 18.71
CA ALA A 286 1.63 2.61 20.02
C ALA A 286 0.22 3.22 19.91
N ASP A 287 0.03 4.21 19.03
CA ASP A 287 -1.28 4.81 18.76
C ASP A 287 -2.25 3.81 18.12
N ARG A 288 -1.76 2.85 17.31
CA ARG A 288 -2.58 1.76 16.75
C ARG A 288 -3.14 0.87 17.87
N GLU A 289 -2.29 0.45 18.80
CA GLU A 289 -2.72 -0.39 19.92
C GLU A 289 -3.73 0.36 20.82
N MET A 290 -3.48 1.64 21.11
CA MET A 290 -4.42 2.49 21.83
C MET A 290 -5.77 2.58 21.12
N LEU A 291 -5.79 2.76 19.77
CA LEU A 291 -7.05 2.80 19.03
C LEU A 291 -7.80 1.46 19.07
N ASN A 292 -7.09 0.33 18.96
CA ASN A 292 -7.69 -1.00 19.12
C ASN A 292 -8.38 -1.16 20.49
N GLU A 293 -7.71 -0.76 21.57
CA GLU A 293 -8.26 -0.83 22.92
C GLU A 293 -9.51 0.05 23.10
N GLU A 294 -9.45 1.31 22.65
CA GLU A 294 -10.58 2.24 22.79
C GLU A 294 -11.77 1.84 21.91
N LEU A 295 -11.55 1.39 20.68
CA LEU A 295 -12.63 0.89 19.82
C LEU A 295 -13.29 -0.38 20.39
N THR A 296 -12.50 -1.27 20.99
CA THR A 296 -13.02 -2.47 21.69
C THR A 296 -13.91 -2.08 22.87
N LYS A 297 -13.52 -1.06 23.67
CA LYS A 297 -14.34 -0.51 24.78
C LYS A 297 -15.65 0.10 24.26
N LEU A 298 -15.68 0.61 23.04
CA LEU A 298 -16.88 1.13 22.38
C LEU A 298 -17.76 0.02 21.74
N GLY A 299 -17.40 -1.26 21.91
CA GLY A 299 -18.18 -2.41 21.43
C GLY A 299 -17.89 -2.81 19.99
N CYS A 300 -16.78 -2.33 19.41
CA CYS A 300 -16.31 -2.76 18.10
C CYS A 300 -15.49 -4.05 18.21
N GLU A 301 -15.54 -4.87 17.16
CA GLU A 301 -14.64 -6.01 17.01
C GLU A 301 -13.43 -5.58 16.16
N CYS A 302 -12.26 -5.48 16.79
CA CYS A 302 -11.01 -5.10 16.13
C CYS A 302 -10.23 -6.33 15.70
N PHE A 303 -9.62 -6.28 14.50
CA PHE A 303 -8.81 -7.36 13.97
C PHE A 303 -7.33 -7.00 14.01
N PRO A 304 -6.43 -7.97 14.24
CA PRO A 304 -4.99 -7.70 14.31
C PRO A 304 -4.48 -7.04 13.04
N SER A 305 -3.81 -5.90 13.20
CA SER A 305 -3.22 -5.15 12.09
C SER A 305 -1.74 -4.89 12.35
N GLN A 306 -0.91 -5.14 11.35
CA GLN A 306 0.50 -4.78 11.35
C GLN A 306 0.83 -3.64 10.35
N ALA A 307 -0.19 -2.84 10.00
CA ALA A 307 -0.07 -1.68 9.14
C ALA A 307 -0.28 -0.37 9.94
N ASN A 308 -0.28 0.78 9.26
CA ASN A 308 -0.60 2.08 9.86
C ASN A 308 -2.10 2.41 9.87
N PHE A 309 -2.92 1.43 10.12
CA PHE A 309 -4.38 1.57 10.24
C PHE A 309 -4.96 0.45 11.10
N VAL A 310 -6.16 0.69 11.62
CA VAL A 310 -7.00 -0.29 12.30
C VAL A 310 -8.12 -0.72 11.34
N PHE A 311 -8.42 -2.03 11.30
CA PHE A 311 -9.57 -2.61 10.63
C PHE A 311 -10.48 -3.23 11.68
N PHE A 312 -11.76 -2.85 11.68
CA PHE A 312 -12.70 -3.28 12.70
C PHE A 312 -14.13 -3.32 12.18
N SER A 313 -14.97 -4.14 12.83
CA SER A 313 -16.40 -4.20 12.56
C SER A 313 -17.24 -3.46 13.60
N THR A 314 -18.45 -3.06 13.19
CA THR A 314 -19.47 -2.47 14.05
C THR A 314 -20.82 -3.17 13.80
N PRO A 315 -21.80 -3.08 14.70
CA PRO A 315 -23.13 -3.61 14.44
C PRO A 315 -23.89 -2.84 13.35
N TYR A 316 -23.47 -1.62 13.01
CA TYR A 316 -24.13 -0.69 12.09
C TYR A 316 -23.49 -0.72 10.69
N ASP A 317 -24.15 -0.08 9.72
CA ASP A 317 -23.63 0.11 8.37
C ASP A 317 -22.42 1.07 8.37
N ALA A 318 -21.30 0.62 7.82
CA ALA A 318 -20.06 1.40 7.82
C ALA A 318 -20.12 2.63 6.88
N GLY A 319 -20.96 2.58 5.85
CA GLY A 319 -21.19 3.72 4.96
C GLY A 319 -21.94 4.83 5.67
N GLU A 320 -22.97 4.47 6.45
CA GLU A 320 -23.73 5.43 7.27
C GLU A 320 -22.84 6.08 8.33
N ILE A 321 -22.05 5.30 9.06
CA ILE A 321 -21.08 5.83 10.03
C ILE A 321 -20.10 6.79 9.35
N ALA A 322 -19.54 6.39 8.21
CA ALA A 322 -18.57 7.22 7.50
C ALA A 322 -19.17 8.55 7.03
N GLU A 323 -20.44 8.54 6.58
CA GLU A 323 -21.16 9.75 6.18
C GLU A 323 -21.45 10.67 7.39
N MET A 324 -21.83 10.10 8.55
CA MET A 324 -22.03 10.89 9.77
C MET A 324 -20.74 11.53 10.27
N LEU A 325 -19.63 10.78 10.26
CA LEU A 325 -18.30 11.28 10.60
C LEU A 325 -17.83 12.38 9.63
N LEU A 326 -18.11 12.20 8.34
CA LEU A 326 -17.77 13.18 7.31
C LEU A 326 -18.41 14.56 7.58
N ARG A 327 -19.66 14.59 8.04
CA ARG A 327 -20.39 15.82 8.38
C ARG A 327 -19.79 16.59 9.54
N VAL A 328 -19.06 15.92 10.41
CA VAL A 328 -18.35 16.54 11.56
C VAL A 328 -16.85 16.68 11.29
N GLY A 329 -16.42 16.50 10.05
CA GLY A 329 -15.04 16.75 9.62
C GLY A 329 -14.06 15.60 9.90
N VAL A 330 -14.54 14.35 9.99
CA VAL A 330 -13.68 13.18 10.14
C VAL A 330 -13.83 12.25 8.93
N ILE A 331 -12.76 12.05 8.18
CA ILE A 331 -12.76 11.19 6.98
C ILE A 331 -12.16 9.82 7.33
N VAL A 332 -12.97 8.77 7.25
CA VAL A 332 -12.56 7.37 7.42
C VAL A 332 -12.84 6.56 6.13
N ARG A 333 -12.44 5.30 6.10
CA ARG A 333 -12.69 4.42 4.94
C ARG A 333 -13.72 3.33 5.27
N PRO A 334 -14.96 3.43 4.78
CA PRO A 334 -15.89 2.28 4.84
C PRO A 334 -15.41 1.19 3.88
N CYS A 335 -15.53 -0.06 4.33
CA CYS A 335 -15.00 -1.23 3.61
C CYS A 335 -16.03 -1.95 2.72
N GLY A 336 -17.18 -1.34 2.45
CA GLY A 336 -18.22 -1.88 1.56
C GLY A 336 -17.70 -2.21 0.14
N GLY A 337 -16.72 -1.44 -0.38
CA GLY A 337 -16.07 -1.72 -1.67
C GLY A 337 -15.28 -3.03 -1.72
N TRP A 338 -15.00 -3.66 -0.58
CA TRP A 338 -14.43 -5.00 -0.45
C TRP A 338 -15.45 -6.06 -0.02
N GLY A 339 -16.75 -5.69 0.03
CA GLY A 339 -17.83 -6.58 0.49
C GLY A 339 -18.07 -6.54 2.00
N TYR A 340 -17.40 -5.70 2.75
CA TYR A 340 -17.45 -5.61 4.21
C TYR A 340 -18.31 -4.41 4.67
N ASN A 341 -19.64 -4.52 4.54
CA ASN A 341 -20.56 -3.39 4.77
C ASN A 341 -20.62 -2.90 6.23
N LYS A 342 -20.15 -3.70 7.19
CA LYS A 342 -20.10 -3.33 8.61
C LYS A 342 -18.69 -2.99 9.11
N HIS A 343 -17.70 -2.92 8.21
CA HIS A 343 -16.33 -2.70 8.58
C HIS A 343 -15.82 -1.33 8.16
N LEU A 344 -14.98 -0.77 9.00
CA LEU A 344 -14.25 0.47 8.77
C LEU A 344 -12.75 0.19 8.80
N ARG A 345 -12.01 0.93 7.98
CA ARG A 345 -10.56 1.05 8.10
C ARG A 345 -10.22 2.50 8.46
N VAL A 346 -9.51 2.69 9.56
CA VAL A 346 -9.11 4.01 10.05
C VAL A 346 -7.59 4.09 10.10
N SER A 347 -7.01 5.04 9.38
CA SER A 347 -5.57 5.32 9.40
C SER A 347 -5.14 5.82 10.77
N ILE A 348 -3.92 5.49 11.18
CA ILE A 348 -3.33 6.07 12.38
C ILE A 348 -2.88 7.49 12.07
N GLY A 349 -3.57 8.48 12.66
CA GLY A 349 -3.21 9.88 12.62
C GLY A 349 -2.20 10.27 13.70
N THR A 350 -2.06 11.57 13.95
CA THR A 350 -1.40 12.03 15.20
C THR A 350 -2.25 11.62 16.40
N THR A 351 -1.62 11.54 17.59
CA THR A 351 -2.35 11.22 18.82
C THR A 351 -3.58 12.12 19.01
N GLU A 352 -3.49 13.40 18.66
CA GLU A 352 -4.61 14.34 18.75
C GLU A 352 -5.70 14.02 17.73
N GLN A 353 -5.34 13.71 16.48
CA GLN A 353 -6.30 13.33 15.46
C GLN A 353 -7.02 12.02 15.80
N ASN A 354 -6.33 11.08 16.40
CA ASN A 354 -6.91 9.82 16.86
C ASN A 354 -7.94 10.06 17.98
N LYS A 355 -7.68 10.99 18.93
CA LYS A 355 -8.63 11.39 19.96
C LYS A 355 -9.88 12.03 19.38
N ILE A 356 -9.71 12.99 18.44
CA ILE A 356 -10.85 13.64 17.76
C ILE A 356 -11.72 12.57 17.07
N PHE A 357 -11.10 11.61 16.35
CA PHE A 357 -11.84 10.51 15.74
C PHE A 357 -12.64 9.72 16.78
N LEU A 358 -12.03 9.31 17.89
CA LEU A 358 -12.70 8.52 18.93
C LEU A 358 -13.89 9.27 19.57
N GLU A 359 -13.72 10.56 19.85
CA GLU A 359 -14.79 11.40 20.39
C GLU A 359 -15.98 11.51 19.45
N GLU A 360 -15.74 11.81 18.17
CA GLU A 360 -16.80 11.92 17.18
C GLU A 360 -17.43 10.57 16.86
N PHE A 361 -16.65 9.50 16.77
CA PHE A 361 -17.13 8.15 16.56
C PHE A 361 -18.06 7.68 17.68
N LYS A 362 -17.71 7.96 18.94
CA LYS A 362 -18.57 7.68 20.10
C LYS A 362 -19.93 8.37 19.97
N LYS A 363 -19.98 9.67 19.62
CA LYS A 363 -21.22 10.42 19.40
C LYS A 363 -22.09 9.81 18.28
N VAL A 364 -21.43 9.36 17.20
CA VAL A 364 -22.12 8.67 16.09
C VAL A 364 -22.76 7.36 16.60
N LEU A 365 -22.03 6.53 17.34
CA LEU A 365 -22.57 5.29 17.90
C LEU A 365 -23.74 5.55 18.86
N GLU A 366 -23.66 6.55 19.73
CA GLU A 366 -24.72 6.97 20.62
C GLU A 366 -25.99 7.44 19.87
N THR A 367 -25.82 8.02 18.70
CA THR A 367 -26.93 8.45 17.83
C THR A 367 -27.59 7.25 17.14
N LEU A 368 -26.82 6.28 16.67
CA LEU A 368 -27.32 5.07 16.00
C LEU A 368 -27.96 4.07 16.96
N SER A 369 -27.68 4.18 18.26
CA SER A 369 -28.25 3.30 19.29
C SER A 369 -29.64 3.74 19.80
N LYS A 370 -30.12 4.93 19.42
CA LYS A 370 -31.44 5.50 19.75
C LYS A 370 -32.51 5.13 18.74
#